data_57d04129ce956dfabb1f1b0f24214218
#
_entry.id   57d04129ce956dfabb1f1b0f24214218
#
_cell.length_a   1.000
_cell.length_b   1.000
_cell.length_c   1.000
_cell.angle_alpha   90.00
_cell.angle_beta   90.00
_cell.angle_gamma   90.00
#
_symmetry.space_group_name_H-M   'P 1'
#
loop_
_entity.id
_entity.type
_entity.pdbx_description
1 polymer ?
#
loop_
_entity_poly.entity_id
_entity_poly.type
_entity_poly.pdbx_seq_one_letter_code
_entity_poly.pdbx_strand_id
1 'polypeptide(L)'
;MVTDVWARRLAAAGVTASAMHPGWADTPGVQDSLPAFHRLLGPVLRSPAEGADTITWLVADPGAGATSGAFWHDRRRRATSRLPGTRPVPGDEERLVAELRRLSGLDG
;
A
#
# COMPACT_ATOMS: atom_id res chain seq x y z
N MET A 1 9.00 0.79 -0.92
CA MET A 1 10.01 1.74 -0.35
C MET A 1 9.60 2.28 1.00
N VAL A 2 8.63 3.23 1.13
CA VAL A 2 8.27 3.79 2.46
C VAL A 2 7.90 2.69 3.45
N THR A 3 7.04 1.77 3.07
CA THR A 3 6.64 0.62 3.91
C THR A 3 7.84 -0.23 4.34
N ASP A 4 8.82 -0.46 3.47
CA ASP A 4 10.01 -1.25 3.81
C ASP A 4 10.90 -0.51 4.82
N VAL A 5 11.01 0.81 4.71
CA VAL A 5 11.73 1.64 5.68
C VAL A 5 11.08 1.55 7.04
N TRP A 6 9.76 1.74 7.12
CA TRP A 6 9.03 1.65 8.38
C TRP A 6 9.04 0.25 8.98
N ALA A 7 8.91 -0.79 8.14
CA ALA A 7 9.02 -2.18 8.59
C ALA A 7 10.33 -2.45 9.34
N ARG A 8 11.45 -1.95 8.82
CA ARG A 8 12.76 -2.09 9.47
C ARG A 8 12.89 -1.24 10.72
N ARG A 9 12.46 0.02 10.68
CA ARG A 9 12.59 0.96 11.81
C ARG A 9 11.76 0.58 13.01
N LEU A 10 10.58 0.03 12.77
CA LEU A 10 9.64 -0.32 13.82
C LEU A 10 9.78 -1.76 14.32
N ALA A 11 10.65 -2.57 13.70
CA ALA A 11 10.83 -3.97 14.06
C ALA A 11 11.22 -4.15 15.53
N ALA A 12 12.14 -3.34 16.06
CA ALA A 12 12.57 -3.40 17.45
C ALA A 12 11.45 -3.05 18.45
N ALA A 13 10.44 -2.31 18.01
CA ALA A 13 9.26 -1.99 18.81
C ALA A 13 8.13 -3.04 18.69
N GLY A 14 8.36 -4.13 17.95
CA GLY A 14 7.35 -5.17 17.70
C GLY A 14 6.20 -4.72 16.81
N VAL A 15 6.38 -3.63 16.03
CA VAL A 15 5.37 -3.11 15.12
C VAL A 15 5.63 -3.61 13.71
N THR A 16 4.61 -4.15 13.07
CA THR A 16 4.64 -4.55 11.66
C THR A 16 4.06 -3.46 10.77
N ALA A 17 4.66 -3.26 9.60
CA ALA A 17 4.18 -2.32 8.59
C ALA A 17 4.01 -3.04 7.26
N SER A 18 2.83 -2.97 6.68
CA SER A 18 2.51 -3.54 5.37
C SER A 18 1.74 -2.53 4.54
N ALA A 19 1.79 -2.67 3.23
CA ALA A 19 0.97 -1.91 2.30
C ALA A 19 0.05 -2.83 1.53
N MET A 20 -1.11 -2.33 1.12
CA MET A 20 -2.02 -3.09 0.26
C MET A 20 -2.61 -2.22 -0.84
N HIS A 21 -3.06 -2.85 -1.90
CA HIS A 21 -3.85 -2.24 -2.97
C HIS A 21 -5.26 -2.83 -2.94
N PRO A 22 -6.32 -1.99 -2.85
CA PRO A 22 -7.70 -2.46 -2.75
C PRO A 22 -8.28 -2.99 -4.07
N GLY A 23 -7.58 -2.79 -5.19
CA GLY A 23 -8.17 -2.90 -6.51
C GLY A 23 -8.97 -1.65 -6.87
N TRP A 24 -9.73 -1.74 -7.95
CA TRP A 24 -10.65 -0.69 -8.36
C TRP A 24 -12.01 -0.91 -7.68
N ALA A 25 -12.29 -0.14 -6.66
CA ALA A 25 -13.55 -0.21 -5.92
C ALA A 25 -14.49 0.94 -6.32
N ASP A 26 -15.77 0.63 -6.41
CA ASP A 26 -16.82 1.59 -6.69
C ASP A 26 -17.10 2.42 -5.42
N THR A 27 -16.51 3.59 -5.38
CA THR A 27 -16.64 4.53 -4.27
C THR A 27 -17.14 5.88 -4.78
N PRO A 28 -17.77 6.71 -3.93
CA PRO A 28 -18.17 8.07 -4.31
C PRO A 28 -17.01 8.86 -4.95
N GLY A 29 -15.80 8.73 -4.40
CA GLY A 29 -14.63 9.41 -4.97
C GLY A 29 -14.28 8.98 -6.39
N VAL A 30 -14.47 7.69 -6.75
CA VAL A 30 -14.28 7.21 -8.13
C VAL A 30 -15.39 7.70 -9.03
N GLN A 31 -16.64 7.68 -8.57
CA GLN A 31 -17.81 8.16 -9.30
C GLN A 31 -17.68 9.64 -9.66
N ASP A 32 -17.27 10.46 -8.68
CA ASP A 32 -17.15 11.91 -8.85
C ASP A 32 -15.91 12.33 -9.64
N SER A 33 -14.75 11.69 -9.38
CA SER A 33 -13.49 12.08 -10.00
C SER A 33 -13.29 11.49 -11.39
N LEU A 34 -13.88 10.34 -11.68
CA LEU A 34 -13.71 9.60 -12.93
C LEU A 34 -15.05 9.12 -13.52
N PRO A 35 -15.99 10.03 -13.82
CA PRO A 35 -17.35 9.66 -14.22
C PRO A 35 -17.41 8.84 -15.53
N ALA A 36 -16.54 9.11 -16.48
CA ALA A 36 -16.48 8.35 -17.72
C ALA A 36 -15.97 6.92 -17.50
N PHE A 37 -14.97 6.76 -16.63
CA PHE A 37 -14.43 5.47 -16.23
C PHE A 37 -15.49 4.66 -15.46
N HIS A 38 -16.16 5.28 -14.51
CA HIS A 38 -17.24 4.65 -13.75
C HIS A 38 -18.40 4.21 -14.67
N ARG A 39 -18.81 5.04 -15.63
CA ARG A 39 -19.87 4.69 -16.58
C ARG A 39 -19.53 3.46 -17.42
N LEU A 40 -18.26 3.30 -17.78
CA LEU A 40 -17.80 2.19 -18.62
C LEU A 40 -17.54 0.91 -17.82
N LEU A 41 -16.92 1.03 -16.66
CA LEU A 41 -16.41 -0.09 -15.87
C LEU A 41 -17.17 -0.32 -14.55
N GLY A 42 -18.13 0.53 -14.20
CA GLY A 42 -18.92 0.41 -12.98
C GLY A 42 -19.40 -1.01 -12.65
N PRO A 43 -19.99 -1.74 -13.63
CA PRO A 43 -20.48 -3.10 -13.40
C PRO A 43 -19.41 -4.14 -13.04
N VAL A 44 -18.13 -3.85 -13.30
CA VAL A 44 -16.98 -4.74 -12.98
C VAL A 44 -16.10 -4.20 -11.88
N LEU A 45 -16.42 -3.03 -11.33
CA LEU A 45 -15.75 -2.50 -10.14
C LEU A 45 -16.14 -3.34 -8.91
N ARG A 46 -15.20 -3.43 -7.98
CA ARG A 46 -15.44 -4.07 -6.67
C ARG A 46 -16.35 -3.21 -5.81
N SER A 47 -17.13 -3.83 -4.98
CA SER A 47 -17.80 -3.12 -3.89
C SER A 47 -16.76 -2.53 -2.90
N PRO A 48 -17.10 -1.51 -2.13
CA PRO A 48 -16.23 -1.00 -1.05
C PRO A 48 -15.82 -2.08 -0.06
N ALA A 49 -16.70 -3.03 0.26
CA ALA A 49 -16.40 -4.16 1.15
C ALA A 49 -15.34 -5.10 0.56
N GLU A 50 -15.41 -5.42 -0.73
CA GLU A 50 -14.39 -6.21 -1.43
C GLU A 50 -13.05 -5.44 -1.52
N GLY A 51 -13.09 -4.13 -1.69
CA GLY A 51 -11.90 -3.29 -1.63
C GLY A 51 -11.24 -3.29 -0.24
N ALA A 52 -12.03 -3.33 0.82
CA ALA A 52 -11.55 -3.37 2.21
C ALA A 52 -11.10 -4.78 2.66
N ASP A 53 -11.44 -5.83 1.95
CA ASP A 53 -11.22 -7.22 2.37
C ASP A 53 -9.77 -7.52 2.76
N THR A 54 -8.81 -7.12 1.92
CA THR A 54 -7.40 -7.41 2.18
C THR A 54 -6.87 -6.69 3.42
N ILE A 55 -7.28 -5.44 3.68
CA ILE A 55 -6.82 -4.71 4.88
C ILE A 55 -7.45 -5.31 6.14
N THR A 56 -8.72 -5.69 6.08
CA THR A 56 -9.41 -6.36 7.19
C THR A 56 -8.73 -7.69 7.52
N TRP A 57 -8.40 -8.48 6.50
CA TRP A 57 -7.68 -9.73 6.66
C TRP A 57 -6.27 -9.52 7.25
N LEU A 58 -5.53 -8.50 6.82
CA LEU A 58 -4.20 -8.18 7.35
C LEU A 58 -4.22 -7.87 8.85
N VAL A 59 -5.31 -7.30 9.35
CA VAL A 59 -5.50 -7.02 10.78
C VAL A 59 -5.94 -8.26 11.55
N ALA A 60 -6.80 -9.08 10.96
CA ALA A 60 -7.44 -10.21 11.64
C ALA A 60 -6.64 -11.51 11.60
N ASP A 61 -5.84 -11.74 10.57
CA ASP A 61 -5.07 -12.97 10.39
C ASP A 61 -3.69 -12.85 11.06
N PRO A 62 -3.38 -13.69 12.05
CA PRO A 62 -2.11 -13.59 12.78
C PRO A 62 -0.88 -13.82 11.90
N GLY A 63 -0.98 -14.70 10.90
CA GLY A 63 0.14 -14.99 9.98
C GLY A 63 0.42 -13.82 9.03
N ALA A 64 -0.63 -13.22 8.50
CA ALA A 64 -0.52 -12.02 7.68
C ALA A 64 -0.03 -10.82 8.49
N GLY A 65 -0.59 -10.62 9.68
CA GLY A 65 -0.20 -9.54 10.60
C GLY A 65 1.25 -9.61 11.07
N ALA A 66 1.84 -10.81 11.15
CA ALA A 66 3.24 -11.01 11.50
C ALA A 66 4.21 -10.67 10.34
N THR A 67 3.71 -10.51 9.11
CA THR A 67 4.55 -10.24 7.94
C THR A 67 4.75 -8.74 7.75
N SER A 68 5.97 -8.26 7.96
CA SER A 68 6.33 -6.84 7.80
C SER A 68 7.05 -6.56 6.48
N GLY A 69 6.93 -5.36 5.93
CA GLY A 69 7.57 -4.94 4.69
C GLY A 69 6.91 -5.50 3.42
N ALA A 70 5.75 -6.13 3.52
CA ALA A 70 5.10 -6.73 2.37
C ALA A 70 4.10 -5.79 1.69
N PHE A 71 3.92 -6.01 0.39
CA PHE A 71 2.86 -5.41 -0.41
C PHE A 71 1.84 -6.47 -0.80
N TRP A 72 0.57 -6.20 -0.54
CA TRP A 72 -0.52 -7.15 -0.67
C TRP A 72 -1.59 -6.69 -1.67
N HIS A 73 -2.15 -7.65 -2.37
CA HIS A 73 -3.34 -7.46 -3.21
C HIS A 73 -4.09 -8.79 -3.28
N ASP A 74 -5.38 -8.78 -2.95
CA ASP A 74 -6.23 -9.97 -2.87
C ASP A 74 -5.66 -11.05 -1.94
N ARG A 75 -5.29 -10.64 -0.70
CA ARG A 75 -4.67 -11.50 0.32
C ARG A 75 -3.42 -12.25 -0.15
N ARG A 76 -2.78 -11.76 -1.22
CA ARG A 76 -1.55 -12.36 -1.78
C ARG A 76 -0.42 -11.34 -1.79
N ARG A 77 0.75 -11.79 -1.38
CA ARG A 77 1.95 -10.97 -1.49
C ARG A 77 2.29 -10.71 -2.95
N ARG A 78 2.59 -9.47 -3.27
CA ARG A 78 2.92 -9.03 -4.62
C ARG A 78 4.27 -8.33 -4.66
N ALA A 79 4.97 -8.50 -5.78
CA ALA A 79 6.18 -7.74 -6.05
C ALA A 79 5.83 -6.27 -6.34
N THR A 80 6.63 -5.36 -5.79
CA THR A 80 6.50 -3.90 -6.01
C THR A 80 7.23 -3.43 -7.25
N SER A 81 8.26 -4.16 -7.70
CA SER A 81 9.03 -3.87 -8.92
C SER A 81 8.82 -4.97 -9.94
N ARG A 82 7.99 -4.69 -10.95
CA ARG A 82 7.60 -5.66 -11.97
C ARG A 82 8.33 -5.46 -13.30
N LEU A 83 8.82 -4.25 -13.53
CA LEU A 83 9.53 -3.92 -14.76
C LEU A 83 11.03 -3.83 -14.51
N PRO A 84 11.87 -4.20 -15.50
CA PRO A 84 13.30 -3.94 -15.43
C PRO A 84 13.59 -2.47 -15.14
N GLY A 85 14.60 -2.18 -14.32
CA GLY A 85 14.98 -0.82 -13.98
C GLY A 85 14.09 -0.09 -12.96
N THR A 86 13.02 -0.71 -12.44
CA THR A 86 12.14 -0.07 -11.44
C THR A 86 12.48 -0.45 -10.01
N ARG A 87 13.53 -1.22 -9.79
CA ARG A 87 14.01 -1.53 -8.44
C ARG A 87 14.72 -0.32 -7.85
N PRO A 88 14.49 0.00 -6.57
CA PRO A 88 15.26 1.03 -5.87
C PRO A 88 16.75 0.72 -5.93
N VAL A 89 17.55 1.75 -6.11
CA VAL A 89 19.02 1.65 -6.02
C VAL A 89 19.49 2.09 -4.63
N PRO A 90 20.71 1.74 -4.21
CA PRO A 90 21.27 2.19 -2.94
C PRO A 90 21.17 3.72 -2.78
N GLY A 91 20.69 4.16 -1.64
CA GLY A 91 20.48 5.58 -1.32
C GLY A 91 19.10 6.14 -1.67
N ASP A 92 18.26 5.44 -2.44
CA ASP A 92 16.92 5.92 -2.79
C ASP A 92 16.01 6.04 -1.56
N GLU A 93 16.12 5.10 -0.63
CA GLU A 93 15.29 5.09 0.56
C GLU A 93 15.62 6.24 1.49
N GLU A 94 16.90 6.51 1.70
CA GLU A 94 17.40 7.63 2.51
C GLU A 94 16.96 8.97 1.91
N ARG A 95 17.12 9.14 0.59
CA ARG A 95 16.67 10.34 -0.12
C ARG A 95 15.17 10.54 0.00
N LEU A 96 14.37 9.47 -0.17
CA LEU A 96 12.92 9.54 -0.03
C LEU A 96 12.52 9.95 1.40
N VAL A 97 13.12 9.33 2.42
CA VAL A 97 12.82 9.66 3.81
C VAL A 97 13.23 11.09 4.16
N ALA A 98 14.39 11.54 3.69
CA ALA A 98 14.83 12.92 3.88
C ALA A 98 13.86 13.93 3.26
N GLU A 99 13.41 13.66 2.04
CA GLU A 99 12.45 14.53 1.35
C GLU A 99 11.07 14.53 2.04
N LEU A 100 10.59 13.37 2.49
CA LEU A 100 9.34 13.29 3.24
C LEU A 100 9.41 14.07 4.56
N ARG A 101 10.51 14.00 5.28
CA ARG A 101 10.74 14.82 6.51
C ARG A 101 10.71 16.31 6.19
N ARG A 102 11.45 16.72 5.16
CA ARG A 102 11.48 18.11 4.71
C ARG A 102 10.09 18.64 4.38
N LEU A 103 9.28 17.85 3.67
CA LEU A 103 7.93 18.24 3.25
C LEU A 103 6.91 18.22 4.39
N SER A 104 7.06 17.31 5.35
CA SER A 104 6.14 17.18 6.49
C SER A 104 6.48 18.10 7.67
N GLY A 105 7.67 18.69 7.71
CA GLY A 105 8.14 19.47 8.85
C GLY A 105 8.39 18.62 10.10
N LEU A 106 8.47 17.30 9.96
CA LEU A 106 8.73 16.36 11.05
C LEU A 106 10.25 16.12 11.14
N ASP A 107 10.91 16.91 11.93
CA ASP A 107 12.29 16.69 12.34
C ASP A 107 12.29 15.73 13.54
N GLY A 108 12.54 14.46 13.28
CA GLY A 108 12.57 13.46 14.34
C GLY A 108 13.06 12.11 13.88
#